data_05a74836902cf051a95e2d65fa36f94e
#
_entry.id   05a74836902cf051a95e2d65fa36f94e
#
_cell.length_a   1.000
_cell.length_b   1.000
_cell.length_c   1.000
_cell.angle_alpha   90.00
_cell.angle_beta   90.00
_cell.angle_gamma   90.00
#
_symmetry.space_group_name_H-M   'P 1'
#
loop_
_entity.id
_entity.type
_entity.pdbx_description
1 polymer ?
#
loop_
_entity_poly.entity_id
_entity_poly.type
_entity_poly.pdbx_seq_one_letter_code
_entity_poly.pdbx_strand_id
1 'polypeptide(L)'
;MSKKNIAIITAISVIVIIAAMFVINRPYKPTSFIADGENFSATVESGATLLLDLDNAKENKAWSIIKEADVFASDYSAVTENVSEFHIIALNDGEGEMVFQCENEDGTTEEYILALSISRHQKKFLQIDSVSFTKNE
;
A
#
# COMPACT_ATOMS: atom_id res chain seq x y z
N MET A 1 27.13 47.18 13.64
CA MET A 1 27.10 46.10 12.64
C MET A 1 27.20 46.72 11.25
N SER A 2 28.03 46.19 10.40
CA SER A 2 28.20 46.73 9.05
C SER A 2 26.98 46.40 8.18
N LYS A 3 26.70 47.20 7.17
CA LYS A 3 25.61 46.92 6.21
C LYS A 3 25.78 45.57 5.51
N LYS A 4 27.02 45.15 5.27
CA LYS A 4 27.35 43.89 4.65
C LYS A 4 26.90 42.70 5.52
N ASN A 5 27.14 42.78 6.84
CA ASN A 5 26.74 41.72 7.77
C ASN A 5 25.23 41.64 7.92
N ILE A 6 24.52 42.75 7.90
CA ILE A 6 23.06 42.80 7.95
C ILE A 6 22.47 42.11 6.70
N ALA A 7 23.01 42.38 5.51
CA ALA A 7 22.57 41.81 4.26
C ALA A 7 22.78 40.26 4.25
N ILE A 8 23.90 39.76 4.75
CA ILE A 8 24.19 38.32 4.83
C ILE A 8 23.22 37.62 5.77
N ILE A 9 22.96 38.18 6.96
CA ILE A 9 22.03 37.61 7.95
C ILE A 9 20.61 37.56 7.36
N THR A 10 20.16 38.58 6.68
CA THR A 10 18.86 38.65 6.04
C THR A 10 18.73 37.58 4.95
N ALA A 11 19.74 37.42 4.11
CA ALA A 11 19.73 36.39 3.04
C ALA A 11 19.65 34.96 3.60
N ILE A 12 20.41 34.65 4.65
CA ILE A 12 20.38 33.33 5.30
C ILE A 12 18.99 33.06 5.91
N SER A 13 18.39 34.05 6.58
CA SER A 13 17.06 33.90 7.17
C SER A 13 15.99 33.62 6.12
N VAL A 14 16.03 34.27 4.97
CA VAL A 14 15.10 34.03 3.86
C VAL A 14 15.25 32.59 3.31
N ILE A 15 16.47 32.12 3.11
CA ILE A 15 16.74 30.75 2.64
C ILE A 15 16.18 29.71 3.61
N VAL A 16 16.37 29.89 4.90
CA VAL A 16 15.85 28.96 5.92
C VAL A 16 14.31 28.94 5.91
N ILE A 17 13.66 30.06 5.77
CA ILE A 17 12.19 30.14 5.68
C ILE A 17 11.67 29.42 4.44
N ILE A 18 12.29 29.62 3.29
CA ILE A 18 11.90 28.96 2.04
C ILE A 18 12.07 27.44 2.18
N ALA A 19 13.19 26.97 2.72
CA ALA A 19 13.43 25.55 2.93
C ALA A 19 12.39 24.93 3.89
N ALA A 20 12.06 25.60 4.98
CA ALA A 20 11.05 25.15 5.93
C ALA A 20 9.66 25.07 5.30
N MET A 21 9.27 26.07 4.51
CA MET A 21 8.00 26.05 3.78
C MET A 21 7.93 24.91 2.76
N PHE A 22 9.03 24.63 2.06
CA PHE A 22 9.10 23.55 1.10
C PHE A 22 8.91 22.16 1.76
N VAL A 23 9.50 21.96 2.94
CA VAL A 23 9.34 20.71 3.70
C VAL A 23 7.92 20.55 4.24
N ILE A 24 7.33 21.62 4.79
CA ILE A 24 5.99 21.60 5.39
C ILE A 24 4.90 21.44 4.32
N ASN A 25 5.06 22.11 3.18
CA ASN A 25 4.07 22.14 2.10
C ASN A 25 4.42 21.19 0.93
N ARG A 26 5.17 20.13 1.23
CA ARG A 26 5.56 19.15 0.21
C ARG A 26 4.32 18.58 -0.47
N PRO A 27 4.23 18.62 -1.81
CA PRO A 27 3.09 18.06 -2.52
C PRO A 27 2.95 16.56 -2.28
N TYR A 28 1.71 16.10 -2.16
CA TYR A 28 1.42 14.67 -2.10
C TYR A 28 1.79 14.01 -3.43
N LYS A 29 2.61 12.96 -3.35
CA LYS A 29 2.96 12.13 -4.50
C LYS A 29 2.56 10.70 -4.19
N PRO A 30 1.53 10.16 -4.83
CA PRO A 30 1.15 8.77 -4.64
C PRO A 30 2.34 7.85 -4.92
N THR A 31 2.59 6.92 -4.01
CA THR A 31 3.62 5.92 -4.21
C THR A 31 3.04 4.81 -5.07
N SER A 32 3.75 4.46 -6.14
CA SER A 32 3.42 3.31 -6.96
C SER A 32 4.57 2.32 -6.88
N PHE A 33 4.28 1.10 -6.48
CA PHE A 33 5.28 0.04 -6.41
C PHE A 33 4.65 -1.32 -6.68
N ILE A 34 5.49 -2.28 -7.00
CA ILE A 34 5.08 -3.66 -7.25
C ILE A 34 5.81 -4.55 -6.26
N ALA A 35 5.06 -5.41 -5.59
CA ALA A 35 5.62 -6.47 -4.75
C ALA A 35 5.23 -7.82 -5.35
N ASP A 36 6.22 -8.66 -5.57
CA ASP A 36 6.00 -9.98 -6.15
C ASP A 36 6.44 -11.07 -5.17
N GLY A 37 5.77 -12.19 -5.22
CA GLY A 37 6.14 -13.41 -4.50
C GLY A 37 5.88 -14.64 -5.35
N GLU A 38 6.01 -15.81 -4.74
CA GLU A 38 5.91 -17.09 -5.46
C GLU A 38 4.57 -17.28 -6.16
N ASN A 39 3.47 -16.82 -5.57
CA ASN A 39 2.13 -17.05 -6.11
C ASN A 39 1.29 -15.78 -6.17
N PHE A 40 1.93 -14.62 -6.09
CA PHE A 40 1.20 -13.36 -6.08
C PHE A 40 1.97 -12.24 -6.74
N SER A 41 1.22 -11.25 -7.20
CA SER A 41 1.72 -9.96 -7.64
C SER A 41 0.83 -8.90 -7.05
N ALA A 42 1.41 -7.88 -6.44
CA ALA A 42 0.68 -6.76 -5.86
C ALA A 42 1.19 -5.46 -6.45
N THR A 43 0.29 -4.69 -7.02
CA THR A 43 0.62 -3.40 -7.63
C THR A 43 -0.14 -2.30 -6.90
N VAL A 44 0.57 -1.36 -6.30
CA VAL A 44 -0.05 -0.18 -5.69
C VAL A 44 -0.31 0.84 -6.78
N GLU A 45 -1.60 1.11 -7.03
CA GLU A 45 -2.04 2.14 -7.95
C GLU A 45 -2.45 3.36 -7.14
N SER A 46 -2.29 4.54 -7.63
CA SER A 46 -2.75 5.80 -7.01
C SER A 46 -2.55 5.94 -5.48
N GLY A 47 -1.60 5.24 -4.90
CA GLY A 47 -1.24 5.33 -3.48
C GLY A 47 -2.16 4.61 -2.51
N ALA A 48 -3.47 4.76 -2.68
CA ALA A 48 -4.48 4.23 -1.75
C ALA A 48 -5.15 2.95 -2.25
N THR A 49 -4.83 2.49 -3.43
CA THR A 49 -5.42 1.29 -4.04
C THR A 49 -4.35 0.27 -4.40
N LEU A 50 -4.68 -0.99 -4.20
CA LEU A 50 -3.80 -2.12 -4.46
C LEU A 50 -4.52 -3.11 -5.35
N LEU A 51 -3.85 -3.53 -6.42
CA LEU A 51 -4.30 -4.63 -7.24
C LEU A 51 -3.51 -5.87 -6.84
N LEU A 52 -4.20 -6.85 -6.28
CA LEU A 52 -3.61 -8.12 -5.85
C LEU A 52 -4.02 -9.23 -6.80
N ASP A 53 -3.04 -9.80 -7.49
CA ASP A 53 -3.23 -10.93 -8.38
C ASP A 53 -2.69 -12.20 -7.73
N LEU A 54 -3.56 -13.18 -7.54
CA LEU A 54 -3.22 -14.47 -6.96
C LEU A 54 -3.26 -15.54 -8.04
N ASP A 55 -2.23 -16.35 -8.08
CA ASP A 55 -2.04 -17.34 -9.12
C ASP A 55 -3.00 -18.54 -8.95
N ASN A 56 -3.86 -18.74 -9.95
CA ASN A 56 -4.73 -19.90 -10.06
C ASN A 56 -4.12 -21.04 -10.90
N ALA A 57 -2.88 -20.87 -11.37
CA ALA A 57 -2.29 -21.73 -12.42
C ALA A 57 -2.07 -23.19 -12.00
N LYS A 58 -2.18 -23.48 -10.75
CA LYS A 58 -2.19 -24.89 -10.29
C LYS A 58 -3.63 -25.33 -10.06
N GLU A 59 -4.35 -25.44 -11.18
CA GLU A 59 -5.58 -26.20 -11.30
C GLU A 59 -6.68 -25.90 -10.26
N ASN A 60 -7.58 -25.00 -10.62
CA ASN A 60 -8.82 -24.76 -9.88
C ASN A 60 -8.66 -24.30 -8.43
N LYS A 61 -7.57 -23.61 -8.10
CA LYS A 61 -7.46 -22.98 -6.80
C LYS A 61 -8.47 -21.86 -6.67
N ALA A 62 -9.40 -22.00 -5.76
CA ALA A 62 -10.37 -20.97 -5.44
C ALA A 62 -9.85 -20.15 -4.27
N TRP A 63 -9.75 -18.84 -4.46
CA TRP A 63 -9.33 -17.91 -3.42
C TRP A 63 -10.55 -17.20 -2.84
N SER A 64 -10.60 -17.11 -1.53
CA SER A 64 -11.64 -16.38 -0.81
C SER A 64 -11.06 -15.61 0.36
N ILE A 65 -11.73 -14.53 0.76
CA ILE A 65 -11.37 -13.77 1.95
C ILE A 65 -12.16 -14.35 3.11
N ILE A 66 -11.45 -14.87 4.13
CA ILE A 66 -12.08 -15.46 5.31
C ILE A 66 -12.02 -14.57 6.54
N LYS A 67 -11.15 -13.56 6.53
CA LYS A 67 -11.08 -12.55 7.59
C LYS A 67 -10.77 -11.21 6.96
N GLU A 68 -11.61 -10.23 7.23
CA GLU A 68 -11.42 -8.86 6.74
C GLU A 68 -10.52 -8.05 7.66
N ALA A 69 -9.93 -7.00 7.11
CA ALA A 69 -9.11 -6.05 7.85
C ALA A 69 -9.94 -4.82 8.26
N ASP A 70 -9.45 -4.09 9.26
CA ASP A 70 -10.13 -2.89 9.73
C ASP A 70 -9.76 -1.64 8.91
N VAL A 71 -8.53 -1.57 8.41
CA VAL A 71 -7.99 -0.37 7.77
C VAL A 71 -7.99 -0.45 6.24
N PHE A 72 -8.37 -1.57 5.67
CA PHE A 72 -8.53 -1.73 4.22
C PHE A 72 -9.59 -2.80 3.91
N ALA A 73 -10.11 -2.77 2.70
CA ALA A 73 -11.14 -3.71 2.26
C ALA A 73 -10.98 -4.06 0.78
N SER A 74 -11.56 -5.17 0.37
CA SER A 74 -11.70 -5.51 -1.05
C SER A 74 -13.04 -4.95 -1.54
N ASP A 75 -13.01 -4.08 -2.54
CA ASP A 75 -14.22 -3.51 -3.13
C ASP A 75 -14.64 -4.22 -4.43
N TYR A 76 -13.77 -5.04 -4.96
CA TYR A 76 -14.01 -5.74 -6.22
C TYR A 76 -13.11 -6.96 -6.32
N SER A 77 -13.63 -8.03 -6.90
CA SER A 77 -12.82 -9.20 -7.25
C SER A 77 -13.24 -9.75 -8.61
N ALA A 78 -12.27 -10.32 -9.33
CA ALA A 78 -12.51 -10.99 -10.61
C ALA A 78 -11.67 -12.26 -10.69
N VAL A 79 -12.23 -13.30 -11.28
CA VAL A 79 -11.53 -14.57 -11.44
C VAL A 79 -11.43 -14.90 -12.93
N THR A 80 -10.21 -15.17 -13.37
CA THR A 80 -9.92 -15.72 -14.69
C THR A 80 -9.38 -17.15 -14.54
N GLU A 81 -9.09 -17.84 -15.64
CA GLU A 81 -8.54 -19.20 -15.58
C GLU A 81 -7.20 -19.25 -14.81
N ASN A 82 -6.39 -18.22 -14.93
CA ASN A 82 -5.03 -18.21 -14.39
C ASN A 82 -4.85 -17.36 -13.15
N VAL A 83 -5.73 -16.41 -12.90
CA VAL A 83 -5.54 -15.39 -11.87
C VAL A 83 -6.85 -15.08 -11.17
N SER A 84 -6.78 -14.97 -9.84
CA SER A 84 -7.81 -14.33 -9.02
C SER A 84 -7.33 -12.93 -8.68
N GLU A 85 -8.05 -11.92 -9.12
CA GLU A 85 -7.70 -10.52 -8.93
C GLU A 85 -8.58 -9.92 -7.85
N PHE A 86 -7.94 -9.25 -6.89
CA PHE A 86 -8.64 -8.53 -5.82
C PHE A 86 -8.22 -7.07 -5.86
N HIS A 87 -9.19 -6.18 -5.88
CA HIS A 87 -8.97 -4.76 -5.79
C HIS A 87 -9.13 -4.32 -4.34
N ILE A 88 -8.06 -3.87 -3.73
CA ILE A 88 -7.99 -3.51 -2.31
C ILE A 88 -7.93 -2.00 -2.18
N ILE A 89 -8.76 -1.45 -1.30
CA ILE A 89 -8.77 -0.01 -1.02
C ILE A 89 -8.41 0.26 0.43
N ALA A 90 -7.59 1.27 0.64
CA ALA A 90 -7.27 1.76 1.97
C ALA A 90 -8.46 2.55 2.53
N LEU A 91 -8.84 2.26 3.76
CA LEU A 91 -9.96 2.91 4.45
C LEU A 91 -9.49 3.86 5.54
N ASN A 92 -8.38 3.54 6.21
CA ASN A 92 -7.82 4.35 7.27
C ASN A 92 -6.31 4.10 7.36
N ASP A 93 -5.60 4.96 8.08
CA ASP A 93 -4.20 4.74 8.38
C ASP A 93 -4.05 3.69 9.49
N GLY A 94 -2.89 3.05 9.53
CA GLY A 94 -2.57 1.99 10.47
C GLY A 94 -2.06 0.73 9.78
N GLU A 95 -1.89 -0.31 10.57
CA GLU A 95 -1.50 -1.62 10.09
C GLU A 95 -2.69 -2.56 10.17
N GLY A 96 -2.86 -3.40 9.15
CA GLY A 96 -3.96 -4.36 9.10
C GLY A 96 -3.58 -5.63 8.37
N GLU A 97 -4.33 -6.67 8.65
CA GLU A 97 -4.16 -7.98 8.04
C GLU A 97 -5.51 -8.49 7.52
N MET A 98 -5.48 -9.03 6.31
CA MET A 98 -6.61 -9.70 5.69
C MET A 98 -6.20 -11.15 5.41
N VAL A 99 -7.03 -12.11 5.75
CA VAL A 99 -6.72 -13.53 5.56
C VAL A 99 -7.45 -14.05 4.33
N PHE A 100 -6.66 -14.61 3.43
CA PHE A 100 -7.15 -15.30 2.22
C PHE A 100 -7.03 -16.80 2.43
N GLN A 101 -7.98 -17.53 1.92
CA GLN A 101 -7.96 -18.98 1.92
C GLN A 101 -7.98 -19.49 0.47
N CYS A 102 -7.15 -20.46 0.22
CA CYS A 102 -7.07 -21.15 -1.05
C CYS A 102 -7.44 -22.63 -0.82
N GLU A 103 -8.37 -23.13 -1.62
CA GLU A 103 -8.74 -24.54 -1.61
C GLU A 103 -7.98 -25.29 -2.69
N ASN A 104 -7.30 -26.38 -2.33
CA ASN A 104 -6.58 -27.25 -3.25
C ASN A 104 -7.52 -28.32 -3.83
N GLU A 105 -7.08 -29.00 -4.90
CA GLU A 105 -7.86 -30.02 -5.54
C GLU A 105 -8.26 -31.20 -4.61
N ASP A 106 -7.37 -31.52 -3.68
CA ASP A 106 -7.60 -32.59 -2.70
C ASP A 106 -8.55 -32.22 -1.58
N GLY A 107 -9.10 -31.00 -1.59
CA GLY A 107 -9.99 -30.49 -0.57
C GLY A 107 -9.28 -29.87 0.63
N THR A 108 -7.95 -29.90 0.68
CA THR A 108 -7.20 -29.19 1.72
C THR A 108 -7.21 -27.70 1.49
N THR A 109 -7.05 -26.92 2.54
CA THR A 109 -7.01 -25.48 2.47
C THR A 109 -5.69 -24.91 2.97
N GLU A 110 -5.29 -23.82 2.39
CA GLU A 110 -4.12 -23.03 2.82
C GLU A 110 -4.56 -21.62 3.09
N GLU A 111 -3.99 -21.02 4.12
CA GLU A 111 -4.26 -19.62 4.47
C GLU A 111 -3.05 -18.74 4.19
N TYR A 112 -3.32 -17.52 3.73
CA TYR A 112 -2.31 -16.51 3.46
C TYR A 112 -2.74 -15.20 4.09
N ILE A 113 -1.78 -14.44 4.58
CA ILE A 113 -2.03 -13.15 5.21
C ILE A 113 -1.54 -12.03 4.31
N LEU A 114 -2.45 -11.15 3.92
CA LEU A 114 -2.13 -9.88 3.29
C LEU A 114 -1.99 -8.84 4.39
N ALA A 115 -0.77 -8.36 4.61
CA ALA A 115 -0.50 -7.32 5.59
C ALA A 115 -0.16 -6.02 4.88
N LEU A 116 -0.83 -4.95 5.24
CA LEU A 116 -0.59 -3.62 4.72
C LEU A 116 -0.25 -2.66 5.86
N SER A 117 0.69 -1.77 5.59
CA SER A 117 0.95 -0.59 6.40
C SER A 117 0.49 0.64 5.62
N ILE A 118 -0.38 1.42 6.21
CA ILE A 118 -1.02 2.57 5.56
C ILE A 118 -0.73 3.81 6.41
N SER A 119 -0.25 4.86 5.77
CA SER A 119 -0.04 6.16 6.39
C SER A 119 -1.01 7.19 5.82
N ARG A 120 -1.17 8.29 6.55
CA ARG A 120 -1.99 9.41 6.12
C ARG A 120 -1.09 10.59 5.82
N HIS A 121 -1.14 11.06 4.58
CA HIS A 121 -0.35 12.18 4.12
C HIS A 121 -1.16 13.48 4.23
N GLN A 122 -0.60 14.50 4.90
CA GLN A 122 -1.26 15.80 5.10
C GLN A 122 -2.69 15.70 5.65
N LYS A 123 -2.97 14.66 6.44
CA LYS A 123 -4.30 14.38 7.02
C LYS A 123 -5.42 14.16 6.00
N LYS A 124 -5.10 14.08 4.70
CA LYS A 124 -6.09 13.97 3.62
C LYS A 124 -5.97 12.69 2.80
N PHE A 125 -4.76 12.25 2.52
CA PHE A 125 -4.50 11.18 1.56
C PHE A 125 -3.97 9.95 2.26
N LEU A 126 -4.58 8.80 2.01
CA LEU A 126 -4.09 7.51 2.46
C LEU A 126 -3.06 6.98 1.47
N GLN A 127 -2.00 6.38 1.99
CA GLN A 127 -0.92 5.83 1.19
C GLN A 127 -0.53 4.47 1.73
N ILE A 128 -0.50 3.48 0.85
CA ILE A 128 -0.01 2.15 1.18
C ILE A 128 1.52 2.20 1.16
N ASP A 129 2.13 2.01 2.32
CA ASP A 129 3.59 2.11 2.48
C ASP A 129 4.29 0.78 2.30
N SER A 130 3.63 -0.32 2.67
CA SER A 130 4.21 -1.65 2.53
C SER A 130 3.12 -2.69 2.31
N VAL A 131 3.49 -3.74 1.59
CA VAL A 131 2.64 -4.88 1.27
C VAL A 131 3.43 -6.16 1.54
N SER A 132 2.82 -7.10 2.24
CA SER A 132 3.34 -8.46 2.34
C SER A 132 2.19 -9.45 2.19
N PHE A 133 2.48 -10.57 1.54
CA PHE A 133 1.52 -11.67 1.36
C PHE A 133 2.26 -12.96 1.67
N THR A 134 1.96 -13.54 2.81
CA THR A 134 2.71 -14.68 3.35
C THR A 134 1.77 -15.82 3.74
N LYS A 135 2.27 -17.03 3.58
CA LYS A 135 1.53 -18.22 4.02
C LYS A 135 1.48 -18.25 5.55
N ASN A 136 0.30 -18.46 6.08
CA ASN A 136 0.07 -18.65 7.52
C ASN A 136 0.30 -20.12 7.86
N GLU A 137 1.40 -20.39 8.52
CA GLU A 137 1.77 -21.76 8.95
C GLU A 137 1.43 -22.03 10.40
#